data_de51a4ea3cc81038447ec0e99afdbc38
#
_entry.id   de51a4ea3cc81038447ec0e99afdbc38
#
_cell.length_a   1.000
_cell.length_b   1.000
_cell.length_c   1.000
_cell.angle_alpha   90.00
_cell.angle_beta   90.00
_cell.angle_gamma   90.00
#
_symmetry.space_group_name_H-M   'P 1'
#
loop_
_entity.id
_entity.type
_entity.pdbx_description
1 polymer ?
#
loop_
_entity_poly.entity_id
_entity_poly.type
_entity_poly.pdbx_seq_one_letter_code
_entity_poly.pdbx_strand_id
1 'polypeptide(L)'
;PLGLLICFGRMSKNPAIRGIVSAYISVMRGTPLMLQLMVVYFGPYFIFGIRISMGYSLIAVFIAFSINYAAYFAEIYRGGIESISAGQYEAAKILGYSKAQTFFRIILPQVIKRILPSVTNEVITLVKDTSLAFVVAVSEMFTIAKQIASAQTTMMPFVIAAVFYFVFNLL
;
A
#
# COMPACT_ATOMS: atom_id res chain seq x y z
N PRO A 1 2.00 -4.15 -8.74
CA PRO A 1 3.00 -5.17 -9.13
C PRO A 1 3.88 -5.61 -7.96
N LEU A 2 4.44 -4.64 -7.18
CA LEU A 2 5.35 -4.93 -6.07
C LEU A 2 4.70 -5.83 -5.00
N GLY A 3 3.45 -5.56 -4.63
CA GLY A 3 2.69 -6.38 -3.68
C GLY A 3 2.51 -7.82 -4.11
N LEU A 4 2.41 -8.11 -5.42
CA LEU A 4 2.34 -9.47 -5.92
C LEU A 4 3.67 -10.23 -5.75
N LEU A 5 4.79 -9.55 -6.02
CA LEU A 5 6.13 -10.16 -5.80
C LEU A 5 6.33 -10.51 -4.34
N ILE A 6 5.96 -9.61 -3.43
CA ILE A 6 6.03 -9.84 -1.99
C ILE A 6 5.08 -10.96 -1.56
N CYS A 7 3.86 -11.02 -2.10
CA CYS A 7 2.91 -12.10 -1.86
C CYS A 7 3.51 -13.46 -2.24
N PHE A 8 4.10 -13.58 -3.44
CA PHE A 8 4.75 -14.83 -3.86
C PHE A 8 5.95 -15.20 -2.98
N GLY A 9 6.74 -14.20 -2.57
CA GLY A 9 7.82 -14.42 -1.60
C GLY A 9 7.30 -14.92 -0.24
N ARG A 10 6.18 -14.36 0.23
CA ARG A 10 5.51 -14.77 1.48
C ARG A 10 4.96 -16.19 1.41
N MET A 11 4.49 -16.62 0.24
CA MET A 11 3.96 -17.97 -0.02
C MET A 11 5.04 -18.97 -0.46
N SER A 12 6.32 -18.54 -0.52
CA SER A 12 7.43 -19.41 -0.93
C SER A 12 7.59 -20.61 0.01
N LYS A 13 7.96 -21.75 -0.58
CA LYS A 13 8.33 -22.97 0.17
C LYS A 13 9.69 -22.81 0.88
N ASN A 14 10.54 -21.89 0.41
CA ASN A 14 11.84 -21.63 1.03
C ASN A 14 11.64 -20.87 2.34
N PRO A 15 12.02 -21.45 3.51
CA PRO A 15 11.79 -20.81 4.81
C PRO A 15 12.57 -19.50 4.99
N ALA A 16 13.73 -19.36 4.36
CA ALA A 16 14.52 -18.14 4.42
C ALA A 16 13.82 -16.98 3.72
N ILE A 17 13.35 -17.19 2.47
CA ILE A 17 12.61 -16.18 1.71
C ILE A 17 11.33 -15.80 2.46
N ARG A 18 10.57 -16.78 2.93
CA ARG A 18 9.35 -16.57 3.68
C ARG A 18 9.60 -15.79 4.97
N GLY A 19 10.71 -16.08 5.68
CA GLY A 19 11.10 -15.39 6.90
C GLY A 19 11.44 -13.93 6.66
N ILE A 20 12.29 -13.62 5.67
CA ILE A 20 12.66 -12.25 5.30
C ILE A 20 11.44 -11.44 4.89
N VAL A 21 10.61 -11.99 4.02
CA VAL A 21 9.39 -11.31 3.57
C VAL A 21 8.40 -11.11 4.70
N SER A 22 8.27 -12.08 5.62
CA SER A 22 7.43 -11.94 6.81
C SER A 22 7.91 -10.81 7.73
N ALA A 23 9.22 -10.71 7.97
CA ALA A 23 9.81 -9.64 8.76
C ALA A 23 9.57 -8.27 8.12
N TYR A 24 9.77 -8.15 6.80
CA TYR A 24 9.46 -6.94 6.05
C TYR A 24 7.98 -6.52 6.21
N ILE A 25 7.04 -7.43 5.99
CA ILE A 25 5.61 -7.16 6.14
C ILE A 25 5.28 -6.72 7.56
N SER A 26 5.87 -7.41 8.57
CA SER A 26 5.67 -7.09 9.98
C SER A 26 6.14 -5.67 10.32
N VAL A 27 7.32 -5.27 9.82
CA VAL A 27 7.86 -3.92 10.04
C VAL A 27 6.99 -2.87 9.35
N MET A 28 6.67 -3.07 8.07
CA MET A 28 5.88 -2.09 7.28
C MET A 28 4.47 -1.88 7.84
N ARG A 29 3.83 -2.93 8.33
CA ARG A 29 2.48 -2.84 8.91
C ARG A 29 2.47 -2.53 10.40
N GLY A 30 3.58 -2.73 11.08
CA GLY A 30 3.74 -2.49 12.51
C GLY A 30 4.28 -1.10 12.88
N THR A 31 4.67 -0.29 11.88
CA THR A 31 5.20 1.06 12.10
C THR A 31 4.40 2.12 11.35
N PRO A 32 4.30 3.37 11.87
CA PRO A 32 3.56 4.44 11.21
C PRO A 32 4.19 4.84 9.86
N LEU A 33 3.35 4.97 8.82
CA LEU A 33 3.78 5.40 7.48
C LEU A 33 4.54 6.74 7.51
N MET A 34 4.11 7.68 8.36
CA MET A 34 4.78 8.96 8.54
C MET A 34 6.25 8.80 8.95
N LEU A 35 6.55 7.90 9.89
CA LEU A 35 7.94 7.63 10.31
C LEU A 35 8.74 6.96 9.20
N GLN A 36 8.16 6.04 8.46
CA GLN A 36 8.78 5.40 7.31
C GLN A 36 9.14 6.43 6.24
N LEU A 37 8.22 7.36 5.95
CA LEU A 37 8.46 8.45 5.02
C LEU A 37 9.64 9.34 5.47
N MET A 38 9.71 9.68 6.76
CA MET A 38 10.82 10.46 7.31
C MET A 38 12.15 9.71 7.19
N VAL A 39 12.17 8.40 7.45
CA VAL A 39 13.37 7.56 7.29
C VAL A 39 13.82 7.52 5.82
N VAL A 40 12.91 7.35 4.88
CA VAL A 40 13.24 7.34 3.44
C VAL A 40 13.75 8.71 2.98
N TYR A 41 13.16 9.79 3.49
CA TYR A 41 13.53 11.15 3.09
C TYR A 41 14.87 11.59 3.71
N PHE A 42 15.04 11.43 5.01
CA PHE A 42 16.23 11.92 5.73
C PHE A 42 17.36 10.88 5.77
N GLY A 43 17.06 9.58 5.62
CA GLY A 43 18.05 8.51 5.70
C GLY A 43 19.27 8.69 4.81
N PRO A 44 19.13 9.05 3.52
CA PRO A 44 20.28 9.28 2.64
C PRO A 44 21.24 10.35 3.16
N TYR A 45 20.71 11.39 3.79
CA TYR A 45 21.55 12.44 4.38
C TYR A 45 22.29 11.96 5.64
N PHE A 46 21.56 11.37 6.58
CA PHE A 46 22.15 10.99 7.88
C PHE A 46 23.06 9.76 7.79
N ILE A 47 22.78 8.82 6.87
CA ILE A 47 23.55 7.57 6.76
C ILE A 47 24.72 7.72 5.79
N PHE A 48 24.51 8.40 4.67
CA PHE A 48 25.48 8.47 3.58
C PHE A 48 26.04 9.89 3.32
N GLY A 49 25.60 10.93 4.05
CA GLY A 49 26.01 12.30 3.81
C GLY A 49 25.54 12.90 2.48
N ILE A 50 24.58 12.27 1.82
CA ILE A 50 24.06 12.71 0.51
C ILE A 50 23.18 13.95 0.70
N ARG A 51 23.50 15.05 -0.01
CA ARG A 51 22.69 16.26 0.04
C ARG A 51 21.32 16.02 -0.59
N ILE A 52 20.28 16.33 0.17
CA ILE A 52 18.89 16.19 -0.27
C ILE A 52 18.55 17.39 -1.17
N SER A 53 18.15 17.14 -2.42
CA SER A 53 17.63 18.18 -3.33
C SER A 53 16.13 18.38 -3.12
N MET A 54 15.60 19.55 -3.49
CA MET A 54 14.15 19.84 -3.40
C MET A 54 13.30 18.84 -4.17
N GLY A 55 13.79 18.30 -5.29
CA GLY A 55 13.09 17.29 -6.08
C GLY A 55 13.02 15.90 -5.44
N TYR A 56 13.86 15.62 -4.44
CA TYR A 56 13.88 14.31 -3.79
C TYR A 56 12.66 14.06 -2.90
N SER A 57 12.01 15.09 -2.38
CA SER A 57 10.81 14.97 -1.54
C SER A 57 9.73 14.10 -2.21
N LEU A 58 9.41 14.39 -3.47
CA LEU A 58 8.39 13.65 -4.22
C LEU A 58 8.81 12.19 -4.46
N ILE A 59 10.09 11.97 -4.79
CA ILE A 59 10.64 10.62 -5.00
C ILE A 59 10.57 9.83 -3.68
N ALA A 60 10.92 10.42 -2.56
CA ALA A 60 10.86 9.80 -1.24
C ALA A 60 9.41 9.39 -0.87
N VAL A 61 8.42 10.24 -1.18
CA VAL A 61 7.01 9.92 -1.01
C VAL A 61 6.64 8.69 -1.83
N PHE A 62 6.96 8.67 -3.14
CA PHE A 62 6.67 7.52 -3.99
C PHE A 62 7.32 6.22 -3.50
N ILE A 63 8.58 6.28 -3.06
CA ILE A 63 9.30 5.12 -2.51
C ILE A 63 8.63 4.63 -1.23
N ALA A 64 8.45 5.51 -0.24
CA ALA A 64 7.89 5.15 1.06
C ALA A 64 6.48 4.56 0.94
N PHE A 65 5.61 5.21 0.18
CA PHE A 65 4.24 4.74 -0.06
C PHE A 65 4.23 3.41 -0.83
N SER A 66 5.05 3.28 -1.87
CA SER A 66 5.13 2.03 -2.64
C SER A 66 5.59 0.86 -1.79
N ILE A 67 6.60 1.04 -0.95
CA ILE A 67 7.11 0.00 -0.06
C ILE A 67 6.07 -0.33 1.02
N ASN A 68 5.47 0.66 1.67
CA ASN A 68 4.46 0.43 2.70
C ASN A 68 3.23 -0.31 2.14
N TYR A 69 2.59 0.25 1.12
CA TYR A 69 1.39 -0.33 0.53
C TYR A 69 1.63 -1.68 -0.15
N ALA A 70 2.85 -1.96 -0.63
CA ALA A 70 3.18 -3.28 -1.15
C ALA A 70 3.05 -4.38 -0.09
N ALA A 71 3.33 -4.07 1.19
CA ALA A 71 3.15 -5.02 2.29
C ALA A 71 1.66 -5.27 2.58
N TYR A 72 0.82 -4.24 2.54
CA TYR A 72 -0.64 -4.38 2.71
C TYR A 72 -1.26 -5.18 1.57
N PHE A 73 -0.98 -4.82 0.32
CA PHE A 73 -1.47 -5.56 -0.84
C PHE A 73 -0.98 -7.01 -0.88
N ALA A 74 0.25 -7.28 -0.46
CA ALA A 74 0.77 -8.65 -0.39
C ALA A 74 -0.08 -9.54 0.52
N GLU A 75 -0.47 -9.05 1.69
CA GLU A 75 -1.33 -9.80 2.62
C GLU A 75 -2.77 -9.92 2.12
N ILE A 76 -3.31 -8.91 1.46
CA ILE A 76 -4.63 -8.97 0.83
C ILE A 76 -4.64 -10.07 -0.25
N TYR A 77 -3.63 -10.10 -1.12
CA TYR A 77 -3.52 -11.12 -2.16
C TYR A 77 -3.33 -12.52 -1.58
N ARG A 78 -2.46 -12.67 -0.58
CA ARG A 78 -2.25 -13.94 0.12
C ARG A 78 -3.54 -14.44 0.77
N GLY A 79 -4.20 -13.60 1.57
CA GLY A 79 -5.46 -13.94 2.22
C GLY A 79 -6.56 -14.31 1.23
N GLY A 80 -6.63 -13.61 0.09
CA GLY A 80 -7.55 -13.94 -0.99
C GLY A 80 -7.29 -15.32 -1.58
N ILE A 81 -6.04 -15.67 -1.88
CA ILE A 81 -5.67 -16.98 -2.42
C ILE A 81 -5.93 -18.10 -1.40
N GLU A 82 -5.50 -17.91 -0.16
CA GLU A 82 -5.68 -18.89 0.92
C GLU A 82 -7.15 -19.08 1.33
N SER A 83 -8.01 -18.13 1.05
CA SER A 83 -9.46 -18.21 1.34
C SER A 83 -10.22 -19.20 0.43
N ILE A 84 -9.63 -19.59 -0.69
CA ILE A 84 -10.26 -20.54 -1.62
C ILE A 84 -10.16 -21.95 -1.05
N SER A 85 -11.30 -22.65 -0.97
CA SER A 85 -11.35 -24.00 -0.41
C SER A 85 -10.53 -25.00 -1.22
N ALA A 86 -9.91 -25.97 -0.53
CA ALA A 86 -9.15 -27.06 -1.17
C ALA A 86 -10.01 -27.86 -2.16
N GLY A 87 -11.31 -27.99 -1.91
CA GLY A 87 -12.26 -28.67 -2.80
C GLY A 87 -12.32 -28.08 -4.21
N GLN A 88 -12.05 -26.76 -4.38
CA GLN A 88 -11.99 -26.17 -5.72
C GLN A 88 -10.78 -26.70 -6.52
N TYR A 89 -9.65 -26.90 -5.85
CA TYR A 89 -8.45 -27.47 -6.47
C TYR A 89 -8.63 -28.97 -6.77
N GLU A 90 -9.29 -29.70 -5.87
CA GLU A 90 -9.58 -31.13 -6.04
C GLU A 90 -10.56 -31.36 -7.17
N ALA A 91 -11.66 -30.63 -7.22
CA ALA A 91 -12.65 -30.69 -8.30
C ALA A 91 -12.02 -30.36 -9.67
N ALA A 92 -11.18 -29.33 -9.74
CA ALA A 92 -10.47 -29.01 -10.97
C ALA A 92 -9.53 -30.14 -11.42
N LYS A 93 -8.85 -30.81 -10.47
CA LYS A 93 -7.98 -31.94 -10.77
C LYS A 93 -8.78 -33.16 -11.31
N ILE A 94 -9.96 -33.46 -10.74
CA ILE A 94 -10.86 -34.53 -11.21
C ILE A 94 -11.32 -34.24 -12.65
N LEU A 95 -11.59 -32.96 -12.98
CA LEU A 95 -11.99 -32.54 -14.33
C LEU A 95 -10.81 -32.46 -15.33
N GLY A 96 -9.60 -32.88 -14.92
CA GLY A 96 -8.42 -32.90 -15.79
C GLY A 96 -7.77 -31.54 -16.07
N TYR A 97 -8.10 -30.51 -15.30
CA TYR A 97 -7.47 -29.19 -15.47
C TYR A 97 -6.00 -29.24 -15.05
N SER A 98 -5.13 -28.64 -15.85
CA SER A 98 -3.74 -28.37 -15.45
C SER A 98 -3.70 -27.34 -14.31
N LYS A 99 -2.56 -27.26 -13.58
CA LYS A 99 -2.38 -26.28 -12.50
C LYS A 99 -2.60 -24.82 -12.97
N ALA A 100 -2.11 -24.48 -14.15
CA ALA A 100 -2.29 -23.15 -14.74
C ALA A 100 -3.77 -22.90 -15.09
N GLN A 101 -4.44 -23.86 -15.73
CA GLN A 101 -5.87 -23.75 -16.05
C GLN A 101 -6.71 -23.61 -14.77
N THR A 102 -6.43 -24.41 -13.74
CA THR A 102 -7.08 -24.30 -12.43
C THR A 102 -6.91 -22.90 -11.87
N PHE A 103 -5.66 -22.40 -11.83
CA PHE A 103 -5.39 -21.08 -11.28
C PHE A 103 -6.10 -19.97 -12.06
N PHE A 104 -5.89 -19.88 -13.36
CA PHE A 104 -6.41 -18.75 -14.16
C PHE A 104 -7.90 -18.80 -14.42
N ARG A 105 -8.49 -20.00 -14.60
CA ARG A 105 -9.91 -20.15 -14.95
C ARG A 105 -10.85 -20.30 -13.76
N ILE A 106 -10.36 -20.85 -12.65
CA ILE A 106 -11.22 -21.17 -11.49
C ILE A 106 -10.86 -20.33 -10.28
N ILE A 107 -9.59 -20.33 -9.87
CA ILE A 107 -9.16 -19.71 -8.61
C ILE A 107 -9.08 -18.18 -8.72
N LEU A 108 -8.34 -17.68 -9.69
CA LEU A 108 -8.09 -16.22 -9.84
C LEU A 108 -9.38 -15.39 -9.95
N PRO A 109 -10.42 -15.76 -10.73
CA PRO A 109 -11.67 -15.00 -10.76
C PRO A 109 -12.39 -14.95 -9.41
N GLN A 110 -12.31 -16.02 -8.62
CA GLN A 110 -12.87 -16.08 -7.27
C GLN A 110 -12.05 -15.21 -6.31
N VAL A 111 -10.71 -15.27 -6.39
CA VAL A 111 -9.79 -14.45 -5.58
C VAL A 111 -10.07 -12.96 -5.84
N ILE A 112 -10.14 -12.53 -7.10
CA ILE A 112 -10.41 -11.12 -7.45
C ILE A 112 -11.68 -10.63 -6.77
N LYS A 113 -12.78 -11.38 -6.86
CA LYS A 113 -14.05 -11.00 -6.22
C LYS A 113 -13.92 -10.88 -4.69
N ARG A 114 -13.12 -11.75 -4.06
CA ARG A 114 -12.95 -11.75 -2.60
C ARG A 114 -12.05 -10.63 -2.09
N ILE A 115 -11.01 -10.27 -2.86
CA ILE A 115 -10.07 -9.22 -2.45
C ILE A 115 -10.55 -7.81 -2.80
N LEU A 116 -11.50 -7.67 -3.73
CA LEU A 116 -11.95 -6.37 -4.23
C LEU A 116 -12.35 -5.40 -3.12
N PRO A 117 -13.16 -5.78 -2.11
CA PRO A 117 -13.51 -4.87 -1.02
C PRO A 117 -12.29 -4.39 -0.22
N SER A 118 -11.34 -5.31 0.05
CA SER A 118 -10.11 -4.96 0.78
C SER A 118 -9.20 -4.05 -0.04
N VAL A 119 -9.08 -4.30 -1.35
CA VAL A 119 -8.33 -3.45 -2.27
C VAL A 119 -8.95 -2.05 -2.32
N THR A 120 -10.28 -1.95 -2.41
CA THR A 120 -11.00 -0.67 -2.40
C THR A 120 -10.72 0.10 -1.11
N ASN A 121 -10.79 -0.56 0.06
CA ASN A 121 -10.47 0.07 1.34
C ASN A 121 -9.04 0.61 1.39
N GLU A 122 -8.05 -0.13 0.87
CA GLU A 122 -6.66 0.35 0.83
C GLU A 122 -6.48 1.54 -0.12
N VAL A 123 -7.18 1.56 -1.26
CA VAL A 123 -7.16 2.71 -2.18
C VAL A 123 -7.76 3.95 -1.51
N ILE A 124 -8.89 3.81 -0.81
CA ILE A 124 -9.51 4.88 -0.03
C ILE A 124 -8.55 5.40 1.05
N THR A 125 -7.87 4.50 1.75
CA THR A 125 -6.89 4.85 2.79
C THR A 125 -5.69 5.56 2.16
N LEU A 126 -5.17 5.08 1.04
CA LEU A 126 -4.06 5.70 0.31
C LEU A 126 -4.36 7.16 -0.06
N VAL A 127 -5.58 7.46 -0.53
CA VAL A 127 -5.99 8.84 -0.86
C VAL A 127 -5.90 9.75 0.37
N LYS A 128 -6.33 9.27 1.54
CA LYS A 128 -6.21 10.03 2.81
C LYS A 128 -4.77 10.17 3.26
N ASP A 129 -3.97 9.11 3.12
CA ASP A 129 -2.57 9.08 3.54
C ASP A 129 -1.68 10.00 2.70
N THR A 130 -2.10 10.41 1.49
CA THR A 130 -1.36 11.42 0.71
C THR A 130 -1.15 12.72 1.49
N SER A 131 -2.02 13.03 2.45
CA SER A 131 -1.86 14.18 3.34
C SER A 131 -0.58 14.12 4.18
N LEU A 132 -0.04 12.91 4.47
CA LEU A 132 1.19 12.74 5.24
C LEU A 132 2.43 13.28 4.51
N ALA A 133 2.34 13.50 3.20
CA ALA A 133 3.45 14.04 2.39
C ALA A 133 3.84 15.47 2.79
N PHE A 134 2.98 16.18 3.55
CA PHE A 134 3.32 17.51 4.10
C PHE A 134 4.59 17.50 4.96
N VAL A 135 4.89 16.37 5.61
CA VAL A 135 6.04 16.24 6.53
C VAL A 135 7.38 16.42 5.80
N VAL A 136 7.41 16.08 4.52
CA VAL A 136 8.59 16.24 3.66
C VAL A 136 8.42 17.39 2.66
N ALA A 137 7.61 18.39 3.01
CA ALA A 137 7.37 19.61 2.25
C ALA A 137 6.84 19.39 0.82
N VAL A 138 6.12 18.30 0.58
CA VAL A 138 5.36 18.10 -0.68
C VAL A 138 4.06 18.88 -0.57
N SER A 139 3.82 19.78 -1.53
CA SER A 139 2.56 20.53 -1.60
C SER A 139 1.43 19.63 -2.10
N GLU A 140 0.46 19.41 -1.23
CA GLU A 140 -0.76 18.66 -1.51
C GLU A 140 -1.95 19.40 -0.87
N MET A 141 -3.16 18.88 -0.99
CA MET A 141 -4.39 19.57 -0.59
C MET A 141 -4.37 20.01 0.88
N PHE A 142 -3.92 19.14 1.81
CA PHE A 142 -3.85 19.47 3.24
C PHE A 142 -2.83 20.58 3.51
N THR A 143 -1.66 20.54 2.85
CA THR A 143 -0.62 21.58 2.96
C THR A 143 -1.16 22.94 2.52
N ILE A 144 -1.85 22.99 1.39
CA ILE A 144 -2.45 24.23 0.86
C ILE A 144 -3.54 24.75 1.81
N ALA A 145 -4.42 23.86 2.28
CA ALA A 145 -5.45 24.22 3.25
C ALA A 145 -4.85 24.79 4.53
N LYS A 146 -3.75 24.19 5.04
CA LYS A 146 -3.02 24.69 6.21
C LYS A 146 -2.41 26.07 5.99
N GLN A 147 -1.80 26.32 4.83
CA GLN A 147 -1.23 27.62 4.48
C GLN A 147 -2.31 28.72 4.44
N ILE A 148 -3.44 28.46 3.78
CA ILE A 148 -4.54 29.42 3.69
C ILE A 148 -5.17 29.67 5.07
N ALA A 149 -5.40 28.60 5.84
CA ALA A 149 -5.96 28.69 7.18
C ALA A 149 -5.07 29.55 8.10
N SER A 150 -3.75 29.37 8.03
CA SER A 150 -2.80 30.15 8.82
C SER A 150 -2.75 31.63 8.36
N ALA A 151 -2.79 31.87 7.05
CA ALA A 151 -2.74 33.22 6.50
C ALA A 151 -4.02 34.03 6.79
N GLN A 152 -5.18 33.39 6.79
CA GLN A 152 -6.48 34.02 7.00
C GLN A 152 -7.02 33.89 8.43
N THR A 153 -6.29 33.19 9.30
CA THR A 153 -6.71 32.88 10.68
C THR A 153 -8.14 32.31 10.73
N THR A 154 -8.43 31.36 9.83
CA THR A 154 -9.77 30.72 9.70
C THR A 154 -9.66 29.22 9.56
N MET A 155 -10.66 28.49 10.06
CA MET A 155 -10.76 27.02 9.94
C MET A 155 -11.42 26.56 8.63
N MET A 156 -11.98 27.48 7.85
CA MET A 156 -12.75 27.16 6.64
C MET A 156 -11.99 26.31 5.61
N PRO A 157 -10.70 26.55 5.31
CA PRO A 157 -9.94 25.74 4.37
C PRO A 157 -9.82 24.26 4.79
N PHE A 158 -9.75 23.96 6.09
CA PHE A 158 -9.75 22.60 6.57
C PHE A 158 -11.10 21.90 6.39
N VAL A 159 -12.20 22.61 6.59
CA VAL A 159 -13.55 22.09 6.34
C VAL A 159 -13.73 21.78 4.85
N ILE A 160 -13.28 22.66 3.97
CA ILE A 160 -13.32 22.47 2.52
C ILE A 160 -12.48 21.24 2.14
N ALA A 161 -11.25 21.13 2.62
CA ALA A 161 -10.39 19.99 2.36
C ALA A 161 -11.03 18.67 2.86
N ALA A 162 -11.63 18.67 4.05
CA ALA A 162 -12.33 17.50 4.58
C ALA A 162 -13.51 17.08 3.69
N VAL A 163 -14.28 18.03 3.16
CA VAL A 163 -15.37 17.76 2.21
C VAL A 163 -14.82 17.15 0.92
N PHE A 164 -13.72 17.67 0.37
CA PHE A 164 -13.07 17.08 -0.80
C PHE A 164 -12.60 15.65 -0.54
N TYR A 165 -11.88 15.37 0.56
CA TYR A 165 -11.50 14.01 0.92
C TYR A 165 -12.71 13.09 1.06
N PHE A 166 -13.79 13.57 1.67
CA PHE A 166 -15.03 12.80 1.83
C PHE A 166 -15.65 12.46 0.47
N VAL A 167 -15.79 13.44 -0.43
CA VAL A 167 -16.36 13.22 -1.77
C VAL A 167 -15.49 12.25 -2.59
N PHE A 168 -14.16 12.41 -2.58
CA PHE A 168 -13.26 11.49 -3.29
C PHE A 168 -13.33 10.05 -2.75
N ASN A 169 -13.66 9.88 -1.48
CA ASN A 169 -13.79 8.54 -0.88
C ASN A 169 -15.18 7.92 -1.06
N LEU A 170 -16.17 8.68 -1.56
CA LEU A 170 -17.51 8.17 -1.90
C LEU A 170 -17.57 7.61 -3.34
N LEU A 171 -16.65 8.02 -4.21
CA LEU A 171 -16.58 7.59 -5.61
C LEU A 171 -15.85 6.26 -5.77
#